data_6ab6e8878ecb798fddbf26e9af20443d
#
_entry.id   6ab6e8878ecb798fddbf26e9af20443d
#
_cell.length_a   1.000
_cell.length_b   1.000
_cell.length_c   1.000
_cell.angle_alpha   90.00
_cell.angle_beta   90.00
_cell.angle_gamma   90.00
#
_symmetry.space_group_name_H-M   'P 1'
#
loop_
_entity.id
_entity.type
_entity.pdbx_description
1 polymer ?
#
loop_
_entity_poly.entity_id
_entity_poly.type
_entity_poly.pdbx_seq_one_letter_code
_entity_poly.pdbx_strand_id
1 'polypeptide(L)'
;DRSRGLGDVYKRQNSYSKTDHSATFMRIKKDYMGNDQLLPAYNVQVGVADEYIAVVDVNQYRSDMDCFIPLMNKFHDIYGFYPKYPVADAGYGSYNNYIFCEQNGLEKYMKFPMFKKETTDRNYHEDPFRAVNFKIDGDGKMWCPNGKGFHLQYRKAIKENAYGREEEIYQCEDCSGCPYAEKCKKGEGNRTVRVNQELTKMHQEVIQNLESIQGALLRMNRSIQAEGTFGIIKNDRWYKRIVRRGIKSVQLEVYLVSLGHNLYKFHNKQMKIKSAA
;
A
#
# COMPACT_ATOMS: atom_id res chain seq x y z
N ASP A 1 26.28 -10.62 -24.82
CA ASP A 1 25.51 -9.64 -25.62
C ASP A 1 24.00 -9.91 -25.76
N ARG A 2 23.52 -11.05 -25.24
CA ARG A 2 22.08 -11.37 -25.21
C ARG A 2 21.28 -10.68 -24.12
N SER A 3 21.90 -9.90 -23.25
CA SER A 3 21.24 -9.23 -22.11
C SER A 3 20.78 -7.80 -22.40
N ARG A 4 21.08 -7.22 -23.55
CA ARG A 4 20.78 -5.82 -23.86
C ARG A 4 19.32 -5.50 -24.21
N GLY A 5 18.49 -6.49 -24.51
CA GLY A 5 17.07 -6.31 -24.86
C GLY A 5 16.07 -6.40 -23.71
N LEU A 6 16.48 -6.78 -22.50
CA LEU A 6 15.64 -6.93 -21.30
C LEU A 6 16.00 -5.89 -20.22
N GLY A 7 16.60 -4.78 -20.62
CA GLY A 7 17.54 -3.97 -19.82
C GLY A 7 16.98 -3.22 -18.64
N ASP A 8 15.74 -2.81 -18.53
CA ASP A 8 15.39 -1.80 -17.54
C ASP A 8 14.69 -2.34 -16.28
N VAL A 9 13.93 -3.40 -16.37
CA VAL A 9 13.30 -4.02 -15.20
C VAL A 9 14.27 -4.88 -14.39
N TYR A 10 15.27 -5.46 -15.05
CA TYR A 10 16.25 -6.37 -14.43
C TYR A 10 17.47 -5.69 -13.81
N LYS A 11 17.73 -4.44 -14.09
CA LYS A 11 18.92 -3.70 -13.60
C LYS A 11 19.05 -3.62 -12.08
N ARG A 12 18.00 -3.99 -11.34
CA ARG A 12 17.96 -3.98 -9.87
C ARG A 12 17.85 -5.36 -9.22
N GLN A 13 17.84 -6.43 -10.00
CA GLN A 13 17.74 -7.79 -9.47
C GLN A 13 19.09 -8.50 -9.56
N ASN A 14 19.62 -8.92 -8.42
CA ASN A 14 20.84 -9.73 -8.33
C ASN A 14 20.61 -11.19 -8.75
N SER A 15 19.38 -11.60 -9.04
CA SER A 15 19.01 -12.95 -9.41
C SER A 15 17.78 -12.97 -10.33
N TYR A 16 17.72 -13.96 -11.20
CA TYR A 16 16.58 -14.20 -12.09
C TYR A 16 16.20 -15.68 -12.11
N SER A 17 14.95 -15.99 -12.41
CA SER A 17 14.49 -17.38 -12.56
C SER A 17 14.96 -17.95 -13.89
N LYS A 18 15.68 -19.07 -13.86
CA LYS A 18 16.15 -19.77 -15.07
C LYS A 18 15.00 -20.31 -15.94
N THR A 19 13.86 -20.61 -15.31
CA THR A 19 12.71 -21.24 -15.99
C THR A 19 11.66 -20.23 -16.44
N ASP A 20 11.61 -19.06 -15.81
CA ASP A 20 10.71 -17.98 -16.17
C ASP A 20 11.39 -16.64 -15.91
N HIS A 21 11.97 -16.07 -16.95
CA HIS A 21 12.73 -14.83 -16.87
C HIS A 21 11.84 -13.60 -16.55
N SER A 22 10.54 -13.71 -16.74
CA SER A 22 9.60 -12.64 -16.40
C SER A 22 9.16 -12.67 -14.94
N ALA A 23 9.40 -13.77 -14.21
CA ALA A 23 9.05 -13.86 -12.81
C ALA A 23 10.07 -13.13 -11.93
N THR A 24 9.57 -12.48 -10.88
CA THR A 24 10.40 -11.79 -9.88
C THR A 24 10.50 -12.63 -8.61
N PHE A 25 11.69 -12.71 -8.02
CA PHE A 25 11.84 -13.35 -6.72
C PHE A 25 11.21 -12.50 -5.63
N MET A 26 10.20 -13.06 -4.96
CA MET A 26 9.49 -12.40 -3.87
C MET A 26 9.08 -13.40 -2.79
N ARG A 27 8.83 -12.90 -1.58
CA ARG A 27 8.34 -13.71 -0.46
C ARG A 27 6.85 -14.00 -0.67
N ILE A 28 6.48 -15.28 -0.63
CA ILE A 28 5.10 -15.73 -0.76
C ILE A 28 4.52 -15.98 0.63
N LYS A 29 3.29 -15.52 0.89
CA LYS A 29 2.61 -15.68 2.20
C LYS A 29 2.49 -17.14 2.69
N LYS A 30 2.33 -18.09 1.77
CA LYS A 30 2.35 -19.52 2.06
C LYS A 30 3.60 -20.12 1.40
N ASP A 31 4.67 -20.20 2.18
CA ASP A 31 5.85 -20.94 1.77
C ASP A 31 5.57 -22.44 1.92
N TYR A 32 5.41 -23.13 0.80
CA TYR A 32 5.17 -24.58 0.79
C TYR A 32 6.40 -25.38 1.23
N MET A 33 7.58 -24.76 1.20
CA MET A 33 8.83 -25.38 1.63
C MET A 33 9.14 -25.11 3.10
N GLY A 34 8.45 -24.13 3.72
CA GLY A 34 8.64 -23.77 5.13
C GLY A 34 10.03 -23.20 5.48
N ASN A 35 10.75 -22.66 4.51
CA ASN A 35 12.14 -22.22 4.66
C ASN A 35 12.36 -20.73 4.38
N ASP A 36 11.28 -19.94 4.27
CA ASP A 36 11.31 -18.50 4.04
C ASP A 36 12.04 -18.04 2.76
N GLN A 37 12.21 -18.93 1.79
CA GLN A 37 12.90 -18.62 0.54
C GLN A 37 12.09 -17.65 -0.31
N LEU A 38 12.82 -16.83 -1.08
CA LEU A 38 12.23 -16.06 -2.16
C LEU A 38 11.94 -17.00 -3.33
N LEU A 39 10.71 -16.97 -3.81
CA LEU A 39 10.29 -17.80 -4.94
C LEU A 39 9.97 -16.92 -6.16
N PRO A 40 10.20 -17.44 -7.40
CA PRO A 40 9.77 -16.75 -8.61
C PRO A 40 8.25 -16.60 -8.63
N ALA A 41 7.76 -15.38 -8.71
CA ALA A 41 6.34 -15.10 -8.66
C ALA A 41 5.97 -13.85 -9.46
N TYR A 42 4.69 -13.64 -9.64
CA TYR A 42 4.08 -12.44 -10.19
C TYR A 42 3.20 -11.79 -9.13
N ASN A 43 3.15 -10.48 -9.13
CA ASN A 43 2.19 -9.74 -8.33
C ASN A 43 0.91 -9.57 -9.14
N VAL A 44 -0.18 -10.16 -8.67
CA VAL A 44 -1.49 -10.13 -9.31
C VAL A 44 -2.42 -9.23 -8.52
N GLN A 45 -2.81 -8.13 -9.10
CA GLN A 45 -3.73 -7.17 -8.55
C GLN A 45 -5.13 -7.35 -9.16
N VAL A 46 -6.16 -7.24 -8.32
CA VAL A 46 -7.55 -7.40 -8.74
C VAL A 46 -8.40 -6.31 -8.11
N GLY A 47 -9.06 -5.53 -8.94
CA GLY A 47 -10.12 -4.61 -8.51
C GLY A 47 -11.47 -5.31 -8.58
N VAL A 48 -12.20 -5.33 -7.45
CA VAL A 48 -13.51 -5.98 -7.32
C VAL A 48 -14.56 -4.92 -7.05
N ALA A 49 -15.65 -4.99 -7.80
CA ALA A 49 -16.83 -4.14 -7.62
C ALA A 49 -18.09 -5.02 -7.72
N ASP A 50 -18.98 -4.90 -6.75
CA ASP A 50 -20.23 -5.67 -6.68
C ASP A 50 -20.03 -7.19 -6.87
N GLU A 51 -18.96 -7.74 -6.25
CA GLU A 51 -18.51 -9.14 -6.33
C GLU A 51 -17.95 -9.57 -7.71
N TYR A 52 -17.92 -8.69 -8.71
CA TYR A 52 -17.29 -8.95 -10.00
C TYR A 52 -15.86 -8.43 -10.03
N ILE A 53 -15.01 -9.14 -10.74
CA ILE A 53 -13.66 -8.65 -11.06
C ILE A 53 -13.80 -7.62 -12.18
N ALA A 54 -13.58 -6.36 -11.85
CA ALA A 54 -13.68 -5.25 -12.78
C ALA A 54 -12.37 -5.00 -13.52
N VAL A 55 -11.24 -5.15 -12.84
CA VAL A 55 -9.91 -4.92 -13.43
C VAL A 55 -8.91 -5.91 -12.86
N VAL A 56 -7.96 -6.29 -13.68
CA VAL A 56 -6.84 -7.17 -13.32
C VAL A 56 -5.55 -6.53 -13.82
N ASP A 57 -4.53 -6.51 -12.98
CA ASP A 57 -3.17 -6.22 -13.38
C ASP A 57 -2.21 -7.31 -12.92
N VAL A 58 -1.28 -7.70 -13.78
CA VAL A 58 -0.22 -8.68 -13.49
C VAL A 58 1.10 -8.01 -13.75
N ASN A 59 1.90 -7.88 -12.72
CA ASN A 59 3.15 -7.15 -12.78
C ASN A 59 4.27 -7.86 -12.02
N GLN A 60 5.44 -7.23 -11.98
CA GLN A 60 6.67 -7.76 -11.40
C GLN A 60 7.09 -6.99 -10.12
N TYR A 61 6.25 -6.06 -9.63
CA TYR A 61 6.55 -5.30 -8.42
C TYR A 61 6.51 -6.20 -7.18
N ARG A 62 7.48 -6.00 -6.29
CA ARG A 62 7.56 -6.73 -5.02
C ARG A 62 6.65 -6.18 -3.95
N SER A 63 6.25 -4.92 -4.09
CA SER A 63 5.41 -4.18 -3.15
C SER A 63 4.07 -3.84 -3.77
N ASP A 64 3.00 -4.01 -3.01
CA ASP A 64 1.66 -3.59 -3.42
C ASP A 64 1.53 -2.07 -3.52
N MET A 65 2.40 -1.31 -2.84
CA MET A 65 2.45 0.15 -2.94
C MET A 65 2.64 0.63 -4.38
N ASP A 66 3.46 -0.09 -5.15
CA ASP A 66 3.78 0.26 -6.55
C ASP A 66 2.72 -0.21 -7.54
N CYS A 67 1.76 -1.01 -7.07
CA CYS A 67 0.73 -1.63 -7.91
C CYS A 67 -0.56 -0.81 -8.02
N PHE A 68 -0.81 0.11 -7.08
CA PHE A 68 -2.06 0.85 -6.99
C PHE A 68 -2.29 1.75 -8.22
N ILE A 69 -1.36 2.63 -8.52
CA ILE A 69 -1.47 3.57 -9.63
C ILE A 69 -1.62 2.86 -10.98
N PRO A 70 -0.79 1.85 -11.31
CA PRO A 70 -0.98 1.05 -12.54
C PRO A 70 -2.37 0.41 -12.64
N LEU A 71 -2.89 -0.14 -11.54
CA LEU A 71 -4.23 -0.75 -11.51
C LEU A 71 -5.33 0.30 -11.74
N MET A 72 -5.23 1.47 -11.11
CA MET A 72 -6.18 2.57 -11.28
C MET A 72 -6.18 3.12 -12.71
N ASN A 73 -5.00 3.33 -13.29
CA ASN A 73 -4.89 3.77 -14.68
C ASN A 73 -5.50 2.74 -15.64
N LYS A 74 -5.25 1.45 -15.41
CA LYS A 74 -5.86 0.38 -16.22
C LYS A 74 -7.38 0.33 -16.08
N PHE A 75 -7.91 0.59 -14.88
CA PHE A 75 -9.35 0.74 -14.68
C PHE A 75 -9.89 1.93 -15.48
N HIS A 76 -9.21 3.07 -15.41
CA HIS A 76 -9.57 4.27 -16.16
C HIS A 76 -9.53 4.03 -17.68
N ASP A 77 -8.52 3.33 -18.19
CA ASP A 77 -8.40 3.01 -19.62
C ASP A 77 -9.56 2.13 -20.13
N ILE A 78 -10.09 1.27 -19.26
CA ILE A 78 -11.22 0.38 -19.60
C ILE A 78 -12.56 1.11 -19.52
N TYR A 79 -12.78 1.92 -18.50
CA TYR A 79 -14.10 2.48 -18.15
C TYR A 79 -14.24 3.97 -18.44
N GLY A 80 -13.15 4.70 -18.71
CA GLY A 80 -13.16 6.15 -18.95
C GLY A 80 -13.29 7.02 -17.70
N PHE A 81 -13.29 6.41 -16.51
CA PHE A 81 -13.34 7.11 -15.21
C PHE A 81 -12.60 6.36 -14.13
N TYR A 82 -12.25 7.02 -13.03
CA TYR A 82 -11.71 6.38 -11.83
C TYR A 82 -12.83 5.99 -10.85
N PRO A 83 -12.65 4.91 -10.05
CA PRO A 83 -13.61 4.57 -9.00
C PRO A 83 -13.60 5.65 -7.92
N LYS A 84 -14.77 6.14 -7.53
CA LYS A 84 -14.89 7.21 -6.52
C LYS A 84 -14.26 6.83 -5.17
N TYR A 85 -14.40 5.59 -4.75
CA TYR A 85 -13.94 5.07 -3.47
C TYR A 85 -12.98 3.88 -3.67
N PRO A 86 -11.69 4.13 -3.98
CA PRO A 86 -10.71 3.05 -4.07
C PRO A 86 -10.34 2.58 -2.66
N VAL A 87 -10.85 1.41 -2.27
CA VAL A 87 -10.62 0.83 -0.94
C VAL A 87 -9.56 -0.24 -1.01
N ALA A 88 -8.47 -0.07 -0.27
CA ALA A 88 -7.37 -1.02 -0.27
C ALA A 88 -6.82 -1.25 1.17
N ASP A 89 -6.00 -2.28 1.34
CA ASP A 89 -5.38 -2.57 2.63
C ASP A 89 -4.14 -1.71 2.91
N ALA A 90 -3.47 -2.00 4.03
CA ALA A 90 -2.30 -1.23 4.45
C ALA A 90 -1.08 -1.38 3.52
N GLY A 91 -1.07 -2.38 2.66
CA GLY A 91 -0.01 -2.58 1.68
C GLY A 91 0.04 -1.51 0.59
N TYR A 92 -1.07 -0.77 0.39
CA TYR A 92 -1.18 0.25 -0.64
C TYR A 92 -1.00 1.68 -0.13
N GLY A 93 -1.09 1.91 1.18
CA GLY A 93 -1.00 3.25 1.75
C GLY A 93 0.40 3.83 1.65
N SER A 94 0.61 4.74 0.71
CA SER A 94 1.88 5.42 0.47
C SER A 94 1.66 6.88 0.05
N TYR A 95 2.70 7.69 0.22
CA TYR A 95 2.69 9.09 -0.21
C TYR A 95 2.26 9.22 -1.68
N ASN A 96 2.87 8.45 -2.57
CA ASN A 96 2.57 8.52 -4.01
C ASN A 96 1.10 8.19 -4.31
N ASN A 97 0.56 7.16 -3.66
CA ASN A 97 -0.82 6.74 -3.90
C ASN A 97 -1.83 7.76 -3.34
N TYR A 98 -1.51 8.43 -2.24
CA TYR A 98 -2.35 9.50 -1.70
C TYR A 98 -2.33 10.76 -2.57
N ILE A 99 -1.15 11.18 -3.07
CA ILE A 99 -1.07 12.30 -4.02
C ILE A 99 -1.81 11.97 -5.31
N PHE A 100 -1.66 10.75 -5.84
CA PHE A 100 -2.43 10.31 -7.00
C PHE A 100 -3.94 10.43 -6.76
N CYS A 101 -4.43 10.03 -5.59
CA CYS A 101 -5.84 10.20 -5.25
C CYS A 101 -6.25 11.67 -5.25
N GLU A 102 -5.48 12.57 -4.64
CA GLU A 102 -5.76 14.01 -4.62
C GLU A 102 -5.83 14.60 -6.04
N GLN A 103 -4.84 14.30 -6.87
CA GLN A 103 -4.78 14.81 -8.24
C GLN A 103 -5.93 14.35 -9.12
N ASN A 104 -6.53 13.20 -8.82
CA ASN A 104 -7.63 12.63 -9.59
C ASN A 104 -9.00 12.74 -8.87
N GLY A 105 -9.09 13.51 -7.79
CA GLY A 105 -10.34 13.71 -7.06
C GLY A 105 -10.89 12.46 -6.38
N LEU A 106 -10.01 11.52 -5.99
CA LEU A 106 -10.37 10.27 -5.33
C LEU A 106 -10.28 10.41 -3.82
N GLU A 107 -11.25 9.86 -3.11
CA GLU A 107 -11.22 9.83 -1.65
C GLU A 107 -10.27 8.71 -1.16
N LYS A 108 -9.52 8.99 -0.09
CA LYS A 108 -8.48 8.10 0.43
C LYS A 108 -9.06 7.12 1.45
N TYR A 109 -9.31 5.86 1.03
CA TYR A 109 -9.76 4.75 1.89
C TYR A 109 -8.74 3.61 1.95
N MET A 110 -7.47 3.94 1.85
CA MET A 110 -6.35 3.00 1.96
C MET A 110 -5.65 3.19 3.29
N LYS A 111 -5.56 2.13 4.10
CA LYS A 111 -4.78 2.15 5.34
C LYS A 111 -3.29 2.33 5.04
N PHE A 112 -2.57 2.97 5.95
CA PHE A 112 -1.10 2.97 5.96
C PHE A 112 -0.54 1.93 6.94
N PRO A 113 0.73 1.52 6.83
CA PRO A 113 1.30 0.41 7.62
C PRO A 113 1.10 0.52 9.13
N MET A 114 1.12 1.74 9.69
CA MET A 114 0.97 1.99 11.12
C MET A 114 -0.47 2.31 11.55
N PHE A 115 -1.45 2.26 10.64
CA PHE A 115 -2.84 2.65 10.89
C PHE A 115 -3.43 2.00 12.16
N LYS A 116 -3.24 0.67 12.32
CA LYS A 116 -3.77 -0.04 13.50
C LYS A 116 -3.16 0.51 14.80
N LYS A 117 -1.86 0.79 14.83
CA LYS A 117 -1.22 1.35 16.03
C LYS A 117 -1.69 2.78 16.31
N GLU A 118 -1.85 3.59 15.27
CA GLU A 118 -2.35 4.96 15.42
C GLU A 118 -3.78 5.02 15.97
N THR A 119 -4.62 4.05 15.63
CA THR A 119 -6.06 4.08 15.99
C THR A 119 -6.41 3.24 17.20
N THR A 120 -5.62 2.21 17.57
CA THR A 120 -5.99 1.28 18.65
C THR A 120 -4.98 1.20 19.78
N ASP A 121 -3.74 1.64 19.58
CA ASP A 121 -2.70 1.61 20.62
C ASP A 121 -2.52 3.02 21.21
N ARG A 122 -3.21 3.26 22.34
CA ARG A 122 -3.18 4.55 23.02
C ARG A 122 -1.75 4.96 23.43
N ASN A 123 -0.96 4.03 23.93
CA ASN A 123 0.42 4.31 24.35
C ASN A 123 1.28 4.77 23.17
N TYR A 124 1.04 4.19 21.99
CA TYR A 124 1.73 4.60 20.77
C TYR A 124 1.22 5.96 20.25
N HIS A 125 -0.10 6.15 20.21
CA HIS A 125 -0.72 7.37 19.68
C HIS A 125 -0.38 8.59 20.57
N GLU A 126 -0.46 8.45 21.88
CA GLU A 126 -0.24 9.53 22.85
C GLU A 126 1.24 9.65 23.31
N ASP A 127 2.18 8.85 22.79
CA ASP A 127 3.58 8.91 23.18
C ASP A 127 4.17 10.32 22.95
N PRO A 128 4.52 11.06 24.02
CA PRO A 128 4.98 12.43 23.93
C PRO A 128 6.35 12.56 23.23
N PHE A 129 7.06 11.45 23.04
CA PHE A 129 8.37 11.45 22.37
C PHE A 129 8.29 11.20 20.87
N ARG A 130 7.12 11.02 20.31
CA ARG A 130 6.92 10.97 18.86
C ARG A 130 6.88 12.38 18.28
N ALA A 131 7.62 12.60 17.18
CA ALA A 131 7.71 13.92 16.54
C ALA A 131 6.34 14.49 16.11
N VAL A 132 5.39 13.61 15.74
CA VAL A 132 4.02 14.01 15.37
C VAL A 132 3.24 14.62 16.54
N ASN A 133 3.62 14.31 17.78
CA ASN A 133 3.00 14.80 19.01
C ASN A 133 3.73 16.00 19.62
N PHE A 134 4.81 16.47 18.98
CA PHE A 134 5.51 17.65 19.46
C PHE A 134 4.66 18.90 19.26
N LYS A 135 4.71 19.81 20.24
CA LYS A 135 4.00 21.08 20.17
C LYS A 135 4.61 21.94 19.05
N ILE A 136 3.77 22.53 18.24
CA ILE A 136 4.16 23.53 17.25
C ILE A 136 3.54 24.85 17.71
N ASP A 137 4.35 25.90 17.85
CA ASP A 137 3.88 27.23 18.23
C ASP A 137 3.28 28.01 17.04
N GLY A 138 2.82 29.23 17.30
CA GLY A 138 2.23 30.10 16.28
C GLY A 138 3.18 30.49 15.15
N ASP A 139 4.49 30.43 15.38
CA ASP A 139 5.53 30.74 14.41
C ASP A 139 6.00 29.47 13.65
N GLY A 140 5.39 28.31 13.92
CA GLY A 140 5.72 27.04 13.29
C GLY A 140 6.95 26.35 13.87
N LYS A 141 7.48 26.79 15.00
CA LYS A 141 8.62 26.17 15.68
C LYS A 141 8.15 24.95 16.49
N MET A 142 8.86 23.84 16.33
CA MET A 142 8.59 22.59 17.04
C MET A 142 9.30 22.55 18.39
N TRP A 143 8.60 22.06 19.41
CA TRP A 143 9.07 21.99 20.79
C TRP A 143 9.02 20.57 21.33
N CYS A 144 10.11 20.11 21.94
CA CYS A 144 10.15 18.80 22.59
C CYS A 144 9.38 18.80 23.92
N PRO A 145 9.08 17.63 24.51
CA PRO A 145 8.41 17.53 25.81
C PRO A 145 9.14 18.20 26.96
N ASN A 146 10.46 18.43 26.83
CA ASN A 146 11.27 19.16 27.84
C ASN A 146 11.36 20.67 27.56
N GLY A 147 10.55 21.21 26.64
CA GLY A 147 10.51 22.63 26.32
C GLY A 147 11.72 23.18 25.56
N LYS A 148 12.48 22.29 24.88
CA LYS A 148 13.59 22.71 24.02
C LYS A 148 13.12 22.76 22.56
N GLY A 149 13.57 23.78 21.81
CA GLY A 149 13.19 23.97 20.42
C GLY A 149 13.91 23.05 19.46
N PHE A 150 13.27 22.79 18.33
CA PHE A 150 13.86 22.11 17.20
C PHE A 150 14.11 23.10 16.07
N HIS A 151 15.27 23.01 15.44
CA HIS A 151 15.64 23.81 14.29
C HIS A 151 15.72 22.94 13.04
N LEU A 152 15.16 23.44 11.93
CA LEU A 152 15.29 22.82 10.64
C LEU A 152 16.77 22.83 10.22
N GLN A 153 17.33 21.67 10.01
CA GLN A 153 18.71 21.52 9.55
C GLN A 153 18.78 21.57 8.01
N TYR A 154 17.98 20.73 7.38
CA TYR A 154 17.89 20.67 5.93
C TYR A 154 16.63 19.92 5.49
N ARG A 155 16.30 20.07 4.21
CA ARG A 155 15.29 19.26 3.50
C ARG A 155 15.99 18.22 2.66
N LYS A 156 15.46 17.01 2.69
CA LYS A 156 15.98 15.88 1.95
C LYS A 156 14.92 15.34 0.99
N ALA A 157 15.20 15.46 -0.31
CA ALA A 157 14.38 14.80 -1.32
C ALA A 157 14.52 13.27 -1.19
N ILE A 158 13.39 12.58 -1.22
CA ILE A 158 13.34 11.12 -1.20
C ILE A 158 13.52 10.61 -2.62
N LYS A 159 14.59 9.82 -2.83
CA LYS A 159 14.88 9.21 -4.13
C LYS A 159 13.74 8.29 -4.57
N GLU A 160 13.58 8.17 -5.88
CA GLU A 160 12.60 7.26 -6.51
C GLU A 160 11.14 7.57 -6.15
N ASN A 161 10.87 8.84 -5.86
CA ASN A 161 9.52 9.33 -5.62
C ASN A 161 9.02 10.12 -6.82
N ALA A 162 7.88 9.70 -7.40
CA ALA A 162 7.31 10.31 -8.61
C ALA A 162 6.73 11.72 -8.37
N TYR A 163 6.42 12.05 -7.11
CA TYR A 163 5.70 13.28 -6.75
C TYR A 163 6.54 14.24 -5.90
N GLY A 164 7.87 14.09 -5.92
CA GLY A 164 8.76 15.05 -5.27
C GLY A 164 8.68 15.06 -3.74
N ARG A 165 8.42 13.92 -3.10
CA ARG A 165 8.38 13.82 -1.63
C ARG A 165 9.68 14.32 -1.01
N GLU A 166 9.55 15.21 -0.04
CA GLU A 166 10.64 15.69 0.78
C GLU A 166 10.44 15.34 2.25
N GLU A 167 11.51 15.18 2.97
CA GLU A 167 11.53 15.06 4.43
C GLU A 167 12.29 16.24 5.03
N GLU A 168 11.69 16.88 6.00
CA GLU A 168 12.32 17.93 6.81
C GLU A 168 13.04 17.27 7.97
N ILE A 169 14.33 17.60 8.12
CA ILE A 169 15.20 17.09 9.18
C ILE A 169 15.37 18.18 10.21
N TYR A 170 14.82 17.95 11.38
CA TYR A 170 14.94 18.87 12.51
C TYR A 170 15.87 18.30 13.57
N GLN A 171 16.62 19.17 14.25
CA GLN A 171 17.48 18.80 15.37
C GLN A 171 17.12 19.66 16.59
N CYS A 172 17.04 19.02 17.75
CA CYS A 172 16.86 19.68 19.02
C CYS A 172 18.09 20.56 19.34
N GLU A 173 17.86 21.76 19.87
CA GLU A 173 18.93 22.72 20.19
C GLU A 173 19.89 22.21 21.27
N ASP A 174 19.37 21.55 22.30
CA ASP A 174 20.19 21.00 23.38
C ASP A 174 19.49 19.83 24.08
N CYS A 175 20.17 18.69 24.14
CA CYS A 175 19.74 17.49 24.87
C CYS A 175 20.68 17.11 26.02
N SER A 176 21.66 17.96 26.38
CA SER A 176 22.56 17.72 27.51
C SER A 176 21.79 17.76 28.81
N GLY A 177 22.04 16.79 29.71
CA GLY A 177 21.37 16.73 31.02
C GLY A 177 19.83 16.56 30.95
N CYS A 178 19.28 16.22 29.81
CA CYS A 178 17.82 16.05 29.64
C CYS A 178 17.32 14.82 30.42
N PRO A 179 16.33 14.96 31.34
CA PRO A 179 15.83 13.86 32.15
C PRO A 179 15.11 12.79 31.34
N TYR A 180 14.71 13.11 30.09
CA TYR A 180 14.03 12.21 29.19
C TYR A 180 14.94 11.58 28.12
N ALA A 181 16.28 11.80 28.22
CA ALA A 181 17.21 11.39 27.16
C ALA A 181 17.10 9.90 26.80
N GLU A 182 17.04 9.00 27.80
CA GLU A 182 16.95 7.56 27.60
C GLU A 182 15.71 7.11 26.85
N LYS A 183 14.56 7.76 27.10
CA LYS A 183 13.28 7.45 26.41
C LYS A 183 13.17 8.15 25.07
N CYS A 184 13.81 9.31 24.94
CA CYS A 184 13.61 10.21 23.81
C CYS A 184 14.60 9.98 22.66
N LYS A 185 15.84 9.64 22.92
CA LYS A 185 16.90 9.48 21.91
C LYS A 185 17.68 8.17 22.07
N LYS A 186 18.17 7.63 20.95
CA LYS A 186 18.97 6.41 20.93
C LYS A 186 20.48 6.67 20.82
N GLY A 187 20.90 7.86 20.43
CA GLY A 187 22.28 8.24 20.18
C GLY A 187 22.80 9.27 21.18
N GLU A 188 24.11 9.54 21.18
CA GLU A 188 24.77 10.44 22.11
C GLU A 188 24.49 11.95 21.82
N GLY A 189 24.32 12.32 20.54
CA GLY A 189 24.09 13.71 20.13
C GLY A 189 22.69 14.23 20.42
N ASN A 190 22.42 15.47 20.01
CA ASN A 190 21.09 16.06 20.07
C ASN A 190 20.09 15.27 19.21
N ARG A 191 18.86 15.15 19.71
CA ARG A 191 17.82 14.39 19.01
C ARG A 191 17.54 14.99 17.64
N THR A 192 17.54 14.13 16.62
CA THR A 192 17.12 14.46 15.26
C THR A 192 15.79 13.77 14.95
N VAL A 193 14.86 14.48 14.35
CA VAL A 193 13.58 13.95 13.89
C VAL A 193 13.39 14.23 12.41
N ARG A 194 12.70 13.33 11.74
CA ARG A 194 12.30 13.47 10.33
C ARG A 194 10.81 13.69 10.30
N VAL A 195 10.38 14.72 9.62
CA VAL A 195 8.98 15.11 9.52
C VAL A 195 8.63 15.30 8.04
N ASN A 196 7.46 14.80 7.67
CA ASN A 196 6.80 15.18 6.45
C ASN A 196 5.38 15.62 6.84
N GLN A 197 5.18 16.92 6.92
CA GLN A 197 3.91 17.50 7.37
C GLN A 197 2.75 17.14 6.43
N GLU A 198 3.00 17.10 5.13
CA GLU A 198 2.01 16.75 4.13
C GLU A 198 1.52 15.30 4.30
N LEU A 199 2.46 14.35 4.42
CA LEU A 199 2.11 12.95 4.70
C LEU A 199 1.37 12.79 6.02
N THR A 200 1.75 13.56 7.05
CA THR A 200 1.07 13.54 8.35
C THR A 200 -0.39 13.99 8.21
N LYS A 201 -0.65 15.06 7.45
CA LYS A 201 -2.03 15.53 7.16
C LYS A 201 -2.82 14.47 6.37
N MET A 202 -2.22 13.84 5.36
CA MET A 202 -2.86 12.76 4.61
C MET A 202 -3.21 11.56 5.50
N HIS A 203 -2.33 11.19 6.44
CA HIS A 203 -2.63 10.12 7.40
C HIS A 203 -3.81 10.49 8.32
N GLN A 204 -3.89 11.73 8.78
CA GLN A 204 -5.03 12.21 9.58
C GLN A 204 -6.34 12.16 8.78
N GLU A 205 -6.32 12.61 7.53
CA GLU A 205 -7.47 12.51 6.62
C GLU A 205 -7.90 11.05 6.40
N VAL A 206 -6.95 10.15 6.15
CA VAL A 206 -7.23 8.71 5.99
C VAL A 206 -7.85 8.11 7.26
N ILE A 207 -7.39 8.50 8.45
CA ILE A 207 -7.99 8.07 9.71
C ILE A 207 -9.44 8.56 9.80
N GLN A 208 -9.69 9.84 9.55
CA GLN A 208 -11.04 10.41 9.58
C GLN A 208 -11.97 9.73 8.58
N ASN A 209 -11.50 9.53 7.33
CA ASN A 209 -12.29 8.85 6.31
C ASN A 209 -12.62 7.41 6.72
N LEU A 210 -11.64 6.64 7.17
CA LEU A 210 -11.83 5.23 7.54
C LEU A 210 -12.62 5.04 8.83
N GLU A 211 -12.62 5.99 9.77
CA GLU A 211 -13.41 5.93 11.02
C GLU A 211 -14.82 6.47 10.85
N SER A 212 -15.13 7.14 9.74
CA SER A 212 -16.48 7.55 9.41
C SER A 212 -17.42 6.34 9.21
N ILE A 213 -18.73 6.57 9.31
CA ILE A 213 -19.76 5.53 9.03
C ILE A 213 -19.56 4.95 7.63
N GLN A 214 -19.33 5.81 6.63
CA GLN A 214 -19.07 5.38 5.26
C GLN A 214 -17.77 4.56 5.16
N GLY A 215 -16.70 5.00 5.81
CA GLY A 215 -15.44 4.27 5.83
C GLY A 215 -15.56 2.89 6.49
N ALA A 216 -16.34 2.78 7.54
CA ALA A 216 -16.63 1.50 8.19
C ALA A 216 -17.36 0.54 7.24
N LEU A 217 -18.40 1.02 6.53
CA LEU A 217 -19.14 0.24 5.53
C LEU A 217 -18.24 -0.16 4.35
N LEU A 218 -17.41 0.74 3.84
CA LEU A 218 -16.48 0.46 2.74
C LEU A 218 -15.45 -0.60 3.13
N ARG A 219 -14.91 -0.55 4.35
CA ARG A 219 -13.98 -1.58 4.87
C ARG A 219 -14.64 -2.95 4.98
N MET A 220 -15.86 -2.99 5.50
CA MET A 220 -16.65 -4.22 5.60
C MET A 220 -16.94 -4.80 4.21
N ASN A 221 -17.40 -3.97 3.29
CA ASN A 221 -17.68 -4.39 1.91
C ASN A 221 -16.42 -4.89 1.19
N ARG A 222 -15.27 -4.24 1.38
CA ARG A 222 -14.00 -4.72 0.84
C ARG A 222 -13.68 -6.13 1.33
N SER A 223 -13.81 -6.38 2.64
CA SER A 223 -13.55 -7.71 3.19
C SER A 223 -14.49 -8.75 2.56
N ILE A 224 -15.78 -8.48 2.48
CA ILE A 224 -16.75 -9.39 1.89
C ILE A 224 -16.46 -9.62 0.40
N GLN A 225 -16.26 -8.56 -0.36
CA GLN A 225 -16.14 -8.66 -1.82
C GLN A 225 -14.76 -9.16 -2.27
N ALA A 226 -13.69 -8.52 -1.84
CA ALA A 226 -12.34 -8.86 -2.29
C ALA A 226 -11.87 -10.20 -1.69
N GLU A 227 -11.98 -10.38 -0.37
CA GLU A 227 -11.56 -11.61 0.29
C GLU A 227 -12.44 -12.79 -0.12
N GLY A 228 -13.76 -12.57 -0.26
CA GLY A 228 -14.71 -13.56 -0.77
C GLY A 228 -14.37 -14.00 -2.21
N THR A 229 -14.04 -13.07 -3.09
CA THR A 229 -13.60 -13.37 -4.46
C THR A 229 -12.33 -14.23 -4.48
N PHE A 230 -11.32 -13.84 -3.71
CA PHE A 230 -10.09 -14.63 -3.59
C PHE A 230 -10.34 -15.99 -2.90
N GLY A 231 -11.25 -16.07 -1.95
CA GLY A 231 -11.68 -17.31 -1.30
C GLY A 231 -12.26 -18.29 -2.31
N ILE A 232 -13.21 -17.86 -3.13
CA ILE A 232 -13.81 -18.67 -4.19
C ILE A 232 -12.75 -19.16 -5.18
N ILE A 233 -11.91 -18.26 -5.68
CA ILE A 233 -10.88 -18.62 -6.69
C ILE A 233 -9.87 -19.62 -6.12
N LYS A 234 -9.34 -19.35 -4.91
CA LYS A 234 -8.23 -20.14 -4.34
C LYS A 234 -8.70 -21.42 -3.64
N ASN A 235 -9.81 -21.38 -2.93
CA ASN A 235 -10.27 -22.50 -2.10
C ASN A 235 -11.32 -23.34 -2.84
N ASP A 236 -12.39 -22.74 -3.34
CA ASP A 236 -13.49 -23.48 -3.95
C ASP A 236 -13.15 -23.98 -5.36
N ARG A 237 -12.35 -23.19 -6.10
CA ARG A 237 -11.89 -23.53 -7.47
C ARG A 237 -10.46 -24.05 -7.52
N TRP A 238 -9.78 -24.19 -6.40
CA TRP A 238 -8.43 -24.76 -6.29
C TRP A 238 -7.36 -24.06 -7.13
N TYR A 239 -7.60 -22.85 -7.62
CA TYR A 239 -6.62 -22.09 -8.36
C TYR A 239 -5.60 -21.46 -7.40
N LYS A 240 -4.65 -22.27 -6.93
CA LYS A 240 -3.67 -21.87 -5.92
C LYS A 240 -2.33 -21.41 -6.50
N ARG A 241 -2.07 -21.74 -7.76
CA ARG A 241 -0.79 -21.45 -8.44
C ARG A 241 -1.03 -21.05 -9.87
N ILE A 242 -0.22 -20.11 -10.36
CA ILE A 242 -0.07 -19.80 -11.78
C ILE A 242 0.66 -20.96 -12.44
N VAL A 243 0.14 -21.45 -13.54
CA VAL A 243 0.67 -22.60 -14.27
C VAL A 243 1.53 -22.16 -15.45
N ARG A 244 1.16 -21.05 -16.09
CA ARG A 244 1.84 -20.51 -17.27
C ARG A 244 3.12 -19.76 -16.88
N ARG A 245 4.00 -19.58 -17.87
CA ARG A 245 5.26 -18.85 -17.76
C ARG A 245 5.29 -17.69 -18.75
N GLY A 246 6.01 -16.62 -18.40
CA GLY A 246 6.08 -15.39 -19.15
C GLY A 246 4.87 -14.48 -18.92
N ILE A 247 5.13 -13.18 -18.72
CA ILE A 247 4.15 -12.19 -18.27
C ILE A 247 2.87 -12.19 -19.12
N LYS A 248 2.97 -12.26 -20.45
CA LYS A 248 1.82 -12.26 -21.36
C LYS A 248 0.93 -13.49 -21.19
N SER A 249 1.54 -14.68 -21.03
CA SER A 249 0.82 -15.94 -20.84
C SER A 249 0.16 -15.98 -19.46
N VAL A 250 0.84 -15.43 -18.43
CA VAL A 250 0.29 -15.30 -17.08
C VAL A 250 -0.88 -14.32 -17.05
N GLN A 251 -0.76 -13.19 -17.75
CA GLN A 251 -1.89 -12.25 -17.91
C GLN A 251 -3.11 -12.94 -18.53
N LEU A 252 -2.92 -13.68 -19.63
CA LEU A 252 -4.00 -14.42 -20.26
C LEU A 252 -4.64 -15.43 -19.29
N GLU A 253 -3.82 -16.18 -18.54
CA GLU A 253 -4.31 -17.15 -17.55
C GLU A 253 -5.18 -16.46 -16.49
N VAL A 254 -4.71 -15.35 -15.92
CA VAL A 254 -5.44 -14.60 -14.88
C VAL A 254 -6.73 -13.98 -15.46
N TYR A 255 -6.72 -13.49 -16.69
CA TYR A 255 -7.94 -13.00 -17.34
C TYR A 255 -8.98 -14.10 -17.54
N LEU A 256 -8.57 -15.31 -17.97
CA LEU A 256 -9.48 -16.45 -18.12
C LEU A 256 -10.09 -16.89 -16.78
N VAL A 257 -9.28 -16.92 -15.71
CA VAL A 257 -9.77 -17.20 -14.36
C VAL A 257 -10.77 -16.13 -13.89
N SER A 258 -10.49 -14.86 -14.16
CA SER A 258 -11.37 -13.73 -13.81
C SER A 258 -12.68 -13.77 -14.58
N LEU A 259 -12.63 -14.08 -15.88
CA LEU A 259 -13.82 -14.27 -16.71
C LEU A 259 -14.68 -15.44 -16.19
N GLY A 260 -14.06 -16.57 -15.87
CA GLY A 260 -14.75 -17.72 -15.30
C GLY A 260 -15.42 -17.40 -13.95
N HIS A 261 -14.75 -16.61 -13.09
CA HIS A 261 -15.33 -16.11 -11.85
C HIS A 261 -16.54 -15.20 -12.11
N ASN A 262 -16.44 -14.27 -13.03
CA ASN A 262 -17.52 -13.34 -13.36
C ASN A 262 -18.73 -14.06 -13.94
N LEU A 263 -18.54 -15.02 -14.84
CA LEU A 263 -19.62 -15.86 -15.37
C LEU A 263 -20.31 -16.68 -14.29
N TYR A 264 -19.54 -17.27 -13.38
CA TYR A 264 -20.09 -17.97 -12.21
C TYR A 264 -20.94 -17.06 -11.31
N LYS A 265 -20.46 -15.87 -11.00
CA LYS A 265 -21.21 -14.89 -10.19
C LYS A 265 -22.48 -14.43 -10.91
N PHE A 266 -22.38 -14.13 -12.19
CA PHE A 266 -23.53 -13.76 -13.01
C PHE A 266 -24.59 -14.85 -13.00
N HIS A 267 -24.21 -16.11 -13.29
CA HIS A 267 -25.12 -17.23 -13.27
C HIS A 267 -25.84 -17.39 -11.93
N ASN A 268 -25.09 -17.35 -10.82
CA ASN A 268 -25.67 -17.49 -9.49
C ASN A 268 -26.65 -16.35 -9.13
N LYS A 269 -26.33 -15.10 -9.51
CA LYS A 269 -27.25 -13.96 -9.32
C LYS A 269 -28.54 -14.17 -10.14
N GLN A 270 -28.43 -14.62 -11.38
CA GLN A 270 -29.60 -14.91 -12.22
C GLN A 270 -30.48 -16.05 -11.66
N MET A 271 -29.87 -17.12 -11.16
CA MET A 271 -30.61 -18.23 -10.54
C MET A 271 -31.36 -17.78 -9.28
N LYS A 272 -30.76 -16.94 -8.44
CA LYS A 272 -31.43 -16.36 -7.25
C LYS A 272 -32.62 -15.50 -7.61
N ILE A 273 -32.52 -14.68 -8.66
CA ILE A 273 -33.63 -13.84 -9.14
C ILE A 273 -34.79 -14.74 -9.62
N LYS A 274 -34.49 -15.79 -10.42
CA LYS A 274 -35.49 -16.73 -10.92
C LYS A 274 -36.17 -17.54 -9.81
N SER A 275 -35.46 -17.84 -8.72
CA SER A 275 -36.04 -18.60 -7.59
C SER A 275 -36.85 -17.74 -6.63
N ALA A 276 -36.73 -16.39 -6.72
CA ALA A 276 -37.47 -15.43 -5.89
C ALA A 276 -38.72 -14.86 -6.62
N ALA A 277 -38.83 -15.08 -7.91
CA ALA A 277 -39.98 -14.75 -8.74
C ALA A 277 -40.94 -15.92 -8.89
#